data_52e2eb8e8bb39d0161f8d93856d6fab4
#
_entry.id   52e2eb8e8bb39d0161f8d93856d6fab4
#
_cell.length_a   1.000
_cell.length_b   1.000
_cell.length_c   1.000
_cell.angle_alpha   90.00
_cell.angle_beta   90.00
_cell.angle_gamma   90.00
#
_symmetry.space_group_name_H-M   'P 1'
#
loop_
_entity.id
_entity.type
_entity.pdbx_description
1 polymer ?
#
loop_
_entity_poly.entity_id
_entity_poly.type
_entity_poly.pdbx_seq_one_letter_code
_entity_poly.pdbx_strand_id
1 'polypeptide(L)'
;MIHPDRLRWLGVMLGCRQRPAVPGWLAPRSALVLLLATFLLADPARSAEVQLQCQGTLLEARGSAERKRPLARIAFSLNLEAEAPTADGALARLQARLAAVRSALRALGVEGLEVGSPSTWARPAEPGRPALVQANLPVAGKLAGPQLQGLIRRVGALPGVRLAPVSPEADPAGAEASRQALLAAAFQDAETQVRPLAQLIGRTRLVPLQIQVEGGGGPVMMRAAMAEAAPPPFDPAELPKPTDRLAMLVQFCAVQNRF
;
A
#
# COMPACT_ATOMS: atom_id res chain seq x y z
N MET A 1 -31.45 -40.48 20.05
CA MET A 1 -32.55 -39.56 19.73
C MET A 1 -32.04 -38.62 18.67
N ILE A 2 -32.29 -38.93 17.36
CA ILE A 2 -33.24 -38.26 16.47
C ILE A 2 -32.71 -36.85 16.11
N HIS A 3 -32.35 -36.41 14.91
CA HIS A 3 -32.76 -36.79 13.53
C HIS A 3 -31.78 -36.16 12.53
N PRO A 4 -31.54 -36.74 11.33
CA PRO A 4 -30.77 -36.15 10.27
C PRO A 4 -31.71 -35.48 9.26
N ASP A 5 -31.34 -34.33 8.72
CA ASP A 5 -32.04 -33.79 7.56
C ASP A 5 -31.12 -33.61 6.35
N ARG A 6 -31.53 -34.34 5.35
CA ARG A 6 -31.06 -34.39 3.98
C ARG A 6 -31.48 -33.12 3.23
N LEU A 7 -30.61 -32.53 2.49
CA LEU A 7 -31.01 -31.71 1.32
C LEU A 7 -30.22 -32.09 0.09
N ARG A 8 -30.96 -32.82 -0.72
CA ARG A 8 -30.74 -33.18 -2.12
C ARG A 8 -30.46 -31.94 -2.96
N TRP A 9 -29.36 -31.93 -3.67
CA TRP A 9 -29.21 -31.11 -4.86
C TRP A 9 -29.50 -31.97 -6.08
N LEU A 10 -30.63 -31.69 -6.69
CA LEU A 10 -31.06 -32.19 -7.99
C LEU A 10 -30.25 -31.52 -9.10
N GLY A 11 -29.73 -32.36 -9.96
CA GLY A 11 -29.09 -31.95 -11.19
C GLY A 11 -30.09 -31.34 -12.18
N VAL A 12 -29.60 -30.36 -12.91
CA VAL A 12 -30.26 -29.84 -14.12
C VAL A 12 -29.40 -30.26 -15.30
N MET A 13 -29.98 -31.11 -16.07
CA MET A 13 -29.46 -31.70 -17.31
C MET A 13 -29.31 -30.62 -18.40
N LEU A 14 -28.25 -30.76 -19.15
CA LEU A 14 -28.02 -30.15 -20.47
C LEU A 14 -29.19 -30.40 -21.41
N GLY A 15 -29.80 -29.33 -21.87
CA GLY A 15 -30.68 -29.32 -23.04
C GLY A 15 -29.90 -28.87 -24.28
N CYS A 16 -29.42 -29.82 -25.07
CA CYS A 16 -28.99 -29.61 -26.43
C CYS A 16 -30.22 -29.17 -27.25
N ARG A 17 -30.33 -27.91 -27.64
CA ARG A 17 -31.29 -27.47 -28.66
C ARG A 17 -30.61 -27.35 -30.01
N GLN A 18 -31.00 -28.30 -30.89
CA GLN A 18 -30.73 -28.34 -32.32
C GLN A 18 -31.14 -27.02 -33.00
N ARG A 19 -30.25 -26.48 -33.81
CA ARG A 19 -30.53 -25.39 -34.76
C ARG A 19 -31.35 -25.92 -35.91
N PRO A 20 -32.49 -25.29 -36.30
CA PRO A 20 -33.09 -25.53 -37.61
C PRO A 20 -32.28 -24.78 -38.68
N ALA A 21 -31.99 -25.48 -39.74
CA ALA A 21 -31.46 -24.93 -40.99
C ALA A 21 -32.51 -23.99 -41.64
N VAL A 22 -32.09 -22.75 -41.89
CA VAL A 22 -32.92 -21.79 -42.68
C VAL A 22 -32.33 -21.76 -44.08
N PRO A 23 -33.15 -22.00 -45.14
CA PRO A 23 -32.72 -21.90 -46.51
C PRO A 23 -32.56 -20.40 -46.91
N GLY A 24 -31.60 -20.21 -47.79
CA GLY A 24 -31.14 -18.93 -48.27
C GLY A 24 -32.15 -18.08 -49.04
N TRP A 25 -31.64 -16.91 -49.38
CA TRP A 25 -32.07 -15.92 -50.35
C TRP A 25 -33.06 -14.85 -49.88
N LEU A 26 -32.56 -13.67 -50.11
CA LEU A 26 -33.11 -12.30 -50.05
C LEU A 26 -32.61 -11.50 -48.86
N ALA A 27 -31.38 -11.00 -49.00
CA ALA A 27 -30.89 -9.87 -48.18
C ALA A 27 -31.49 -8.56 -48.73
N PRO A 28 -32.31 -7.83 -47.96
CA PRO A 28 -32.70 -6.50 -48.37
C PRO A 28 -31.51 -5.54 -48.13
N ARG A 29 -31.06 -4.93 -49.23
CA ARG A 29 -30.03 -3.87 -49.26
C ARG A 29 -30.35 -2.65 -48.36
N SER A 30 -31.48 -2.65 -47.67
CA SER A 30 -31.99 -1.56 -46.81
C SER A 30 -31.46 -1.63 -45.37
N ALA A 31 -30.92 -2.79 -44.89
CA ALA A 31 -30.43 -2.92 -43.50
C ALA A 31 -29.04 -2.30 -43.32
N LEU A 32 -28.24 -2.17 -44.36
CA LEU A 32 -26.91 -1.59 -44.31
C LEU A 32 -26.89 -0.08 -44.12
N VAL A 33 -27.95 0.61 -44.62
CA VAL A 33 -28.05 2.08 -44.51
C VAL A 33 -28.50 2.52 -43.12
N LEU A 34 -29.28 1.70 -42.41
CA LEU A 34 -29.72 2.03 -41.05
C LEU A 34 -28.62 1.87 -40.01
N LEU A 35 -27.65 0.97 -40.23
CA LEU A 35 -26.52 0.77 -39.33
C LEU A 35 -25.44 1.87 -39.44
N LEU A 36 -25.33 2.52 -40.63
CA LEU A 36 -24.42 3.66 -40.79
C LEU A 36 -24.97 4.96 -40.19
N ALA A 37 -26.29 5.10 -40.08
CA ALA A 37 -26.92 6.30 -39.52
C ALA A 37 -26.83 6.39 -37.99
N THR A 38 -26.70 5.26 -37.30
CA THR A 38 -26.57 5.24 -35.83
C THR A 38 -25.14 5.54 -35.33
N PHE A 39 -24.12 5.45 -36.21
CA PHE A 39 -22.73 5.80 -35.84
C PHE A 39 -22.43 7.31 -35.88
N LEU A 40 -23.31 8.12 -36.50
CA LEU A 40 -23.12 9.56 -36.61
C LEU A 40 -23.73 10.37 -35.44
N LEU A 41 -24.38 9.69 -34.47
CA LEU A 41 -24.98 10.32 -33.29
C LEU A 41 -24.20 10.02 -31.99
N ALA A 42 -23.02 9.41 -32.09
CA ALA A 42 -22.10 9.35 -30.95
C ALA A 42 -21.49 10.75 -30.78
N ASP A 43 -22.17 11.61 -30.01
CA ASP A 43 -21.56 12.81 -29.48
C ASP A 43 -20.27 12.38 -28.76
N PRO A 44 -19.08 12.89 -29.19
CA PRO A 44 -17.89 12.67 -28.41
C PRO A 44 -18.19 13.25 -27.03
N ALA A 45 -18.12 12.42 -26.01
CA ALA A 45 -18.19 12.86 -24.62
C ALA A 45 -17.14 13.98 -24.47
N ARG A 46 -17.59 15.22 -24.56
CA ARG A 46 -16.78 16.39 -24.27
C ARG A 46 -16.44 16.28 -22.78
N SER A 47 -15.23 15.85 -22.49
CA SER A 47 -14.67 16.07 -21.18
C SER A 47 -14.83 17.56 -20.90
N ALA A 48 -15.59 17.90 -19.86
CA ALA A 48 -15.73 19.27 -19.41
C ALA A 48 -14.35 19.76 -18.98
N GLU A 49 -13.63 20.39 -19.90
CA GLU A 49 -12.38 21.05 -19.60
C GLU A 49 -12.71 22.27 -18.73
N VAL A 50 -12.31 22.19 -17.46
CA VAL A 50 -12.47 23.32 -16.54
C VAL A 50 -11.53 24.42 -17.03
N GLN A 51 -12.07 25.41 -17.74
CA GLN A 51 -11.30 26.57 -18.14
C GLN A 51 -11.06 27.47 -16.92
N LEU A 52 -9.82 27.46 -16.44
CA LEU A 52 -9.37 28.38 -15.41
C LEU A 52 -9.28 29.79 -16.01
N GLN A 53 -10.21 30.68 -15.61
CA GLN A 53 -10.17 32.05 -16.07
C GLN A 53 -9.28 32.90 -15.15
N CYS A 54 -8.13 33.34 -15.67
CA CYS A 54 -7.24 34.28 -15.00
C CYS A 54 -7.19 35.60 -15.79
N GLN A 55 -7.68 36.68 -15.21
CA GLN A 55 -7.56 38.04 -15.77
C GLN A 55 -6.23 38.71 -15.43
N GLY A 56 -5.19 37.95 -15.19
CA GLY A 56 -3.86 38.38 -14.81
C GLY A 56 -2.80 37.46 -15.38
N THR A 57 -1.74 37.25 -14.63
CA THR A 57 -0.67 36.29 -14.98
C THR A 57 -0.86 35.01 -14.20
N LEU A 58 -0.90 33.88 -14.90
CA LEU A 58 -0.95 32.56 -14.30
C LEU A 58 0.44 32.21 -13.77
N LEU A 59 0.55 31.88 -12.50
CA LEU A 59 1.76 31.41 -11.83
C LEU A 59 1.48 30.03 -11.23
N GLU A 60 2.44 29.14 -11.31
CA GLU A 60 2.35 27.80 -10.77
C GLU A 60 3.50 27.55 -9.80
N ALA A 61 3.19 26.94 -8.65
CA ALA A 61 4.20 26.50 -7.70
C ALA A 61 3.83 25.18 -7.06
N ARG A 62 4.86 24.42 -6.71
CA ARG A 62 4.77 23.19 -5.96
C ARG A 62 5.16 23.42 -4.51
N GLY A 63 4.17 23.38 -3.63
CA GLY A 63 4.43 23.44 -2.20
C GLY A 63 4.56 22.06 -1.59
N SER A 64 5.39 21.98 -0.56
CA SER A 64 5.64 20.75 0.19
C SER A 64 5.69 21.00 1.68
N ALA A 65 5.31 20.00 2.47
CA ALA A 65 5.42 20.05 3.91
C ALA A 65 5.74 18.67 4.48
N GLU A 66 6.47 18.65 5.58
CA GLU A 66 6.80 17.46 6.34
C GLU A 66 6.50 17.66 7.83
N ARG A 67 6.02 16.59 8.48
CA ARG A 67 5.79 16.61 9.92
C ARG A 67 6.22 15.30 10.56
N LYS A 68 7.15 15.37 11.50
CA LYS A 68 7.54 14.25 12.35
C LYS A 68 6.47 13.99 13.39
N ARG A 69 6.08 12.72 13.55
CA ARG A 69 5.10 12.30 14.54
C ARG A 69 5.75 11.46 15.64
N PRO A 70 5.17 11.46 16.85
CA PRO A 70 5.65 10.58 17.90
C PRO A 70 5.49 9.10 17.48
N LEU A 71 6.45 8.27 17.88
CA LEU A 71 6.39 6.84 17.72
C LEU A 71 5.31 6.28 18.67
N ALA A 72 4.31 5.59 18.11
CA ALA A 72 3.30 4.91 18.90
C ALA A 72 3.56 3.40 18.95
N ARG A 73 3.90 2.79 17.80
CA ARG A 73 4.10 1.36 17.66
C ARG A 73 5.24 1.07 16.69
N ILE A 74 5.69 -0.17 16.75
CA ILE A 74 6.67 -0.71 15.81
C ILE A 74 6.01 -1.88 15.10
N ALA A 75 5.86 -1.78 13.78
CA ALA A 75 5.49 -2.91 12.95
C ALA A 75 6.75 -3.75 12.69
N PHE A 76 6.62 -5.05 12.78
CA PHE A 76 7.67 -6.00 12.46
C PHE A 76 7.14 -7.07 11.52
N SER A 77 8.05 -7.64 10.76
CA SER A 77 7.82 -8.87 10.03
C SER A 77 8.98 -9.83 10.27
N LEU A 78 8.67 -11.09 10.27
CA LEU A 78 9.67 -12.15 10.36
C LEU A 78 9.30 -13.30 9.43
N ASN A 79 10.29 -14.04 9.07
CA ASN A 79 10.15 -15.23 8.27
C ASN A 79 10.58 -16.46 9.11
N LEU A 80 9.71 -17.45 9.16
CA LEU A 80 10.00 -18.74 9.77
C LEU A 80 10.44 -19.71 8.69
N GLU A 81 11.58 -20.35 8.89
CA GLU A 81 12.12 -21.33 7.97
C GLU A 81 12.26 -22.68 8.67
N ALA A 82 12.02 -23.76 7.95
CA ALA A 82 12.24 -25.11 8.40
C ALA A 82 12.68 -26.00 7.22
N GLU A 83 13.58 -26.94 7.47
CA GLU A 83 14.07 -27.87 6.47
C GLU A 83 13.85 -29.31 6.93
N ALA A 84 13.49 -30.20 6.01
CA ALA A 84 13.39 -31.63 6.23
C ALA A 84 13.59 -32.41 4.91
N PRO A 85 13.83 -33.71 4.96
CA PRO A 85 13.91 -34.54 3.73
C PRO A 85 12.59 -34.59 2.93
N THR A 86 11.44 -34.36 3.59
CA THR A 86 10.11 -34.39 2.96
C THR A 86 9.35 -33.09 3.23
N ALA A 87 8.38 -32.77 2.36
CA ALA A 87 7.52 -31.60 2.53
C ALA A 87 6.72 -31.65 3.84
N ASP A 88 6.12 -32.79 4.16
CA ASP A 88 5.36 -32.97 5.39
C ASP A 88 6.24 -32.77 6.63
N GLY A 89 7.47 -33.30 6.60
CA GLY A 89 8.44 -33.12 7.68
C GLY A 89 8.86 -31.67 7.86
N ALA A 90 9.06 -30.92 6.77
CA ALA A 90 9.36 -29.48 6.81
C ALA A 90 8.19 -28.68 7.38
N LEU A 91 6.95 -28.96 6.94
CA LEU A 91 5.75 -28.31 7.44
C LEU A 91 5.49 -28.62 8.92
N ALA A 92 5.69 -29.87 9.37
CA ALA A 92 5.55 -30.24 10.78
C ALA A 92 6.56 -29.48 11.67
N ARG A 93 7.81 -29.37 11.24
CA ARG A 93 8.83 -28.55 11.94
C ARG A 93 8.46 -27.07 11.95
N LEU A 94 7.94 -26.55 10.84
CA LEU A 94 7.50 -25.17 10.72
C LEU A 94 6.36 -24.85 11.71
N GLN A 95 5.38 -25.77 11.84
CA GLN A 95 4.27 -25.64 12.80
C GLN A 95 4.78 -25.63 14.27
N ALA A 96 5.74 -26.50 14.60
CA ALA A 96 6.33 -26.51 15.94
C ALA A 96 7.05 -25.19 16.24
N ARG A 97 7.83 -24.64 15.27
CA ARG A 97 8.48 -23.33 15.40
C ARG A 97 7.48 -22.20 15.54
N LEU A 98 6.40 -22.23 14.76
CA LEU A 98 5.33 -21.25 14.86
C LEU A 98 4.67 -21.24 16.24
N ALA A 99 4.46 -22.39 16.86
CA ALA A 99 3.90 -22.48 18.20
C ALA A 99 4.83 -21.77 19.24
N ALA A 100 6.13 -22.00 19.16
CA ALA A 100 7.12 -21.33 20.02
C ALA A 100 7.13 -19.80 19.81
N VAL A 101 7.15 -19.36 18.54
CA VAL A 101 7.11 -17.94 18.18
C VAL A 101 5.82 -17.28 18.67
N ARG A 102 4.66 -17.89 18.46
CA ARG A 102 3.36 -17.37 18.97
C ARG A 102 3.38 -17.20 20.51
N SER A 103 3.95 -18.16 21.23
CA SER A 103 4.08 -18.04 22.67
C SER A 103 4.96 -16.86 23.09
N ALA A 104 6.12 -16.71 22.45
CA ALA A 104 7.04 -15.60 22.71
C ALA A 104 6.43 -14.23 22.36
N LEU A 105 5.72 -14.12 21.21
CA LEU A 105 5.06 -12.90 20.78
C LEU A 105 3.90 -12.48 21.71
N ARG A 106 3.12 -13.45 22.18
CA ARG A 106 2.06 -13.16 23.19
C ARG A 106 2.65 -12.63 24.49
N ALA A 107 3.76 -13.20 24.96
CA ALA A 107 4.46 -12.73 26.16
C ALA A 107 5.01 -11.30 26.02
N LEU A 108 5.19 -10.80 24.79
CA LEU A 108 5.59 -9.43 24.48
C LEU A 108 4.41 -8.48 24.26
N GLY A 109 3.17 -8.96 24.36
CA GLY A 109 1.98 -8.13 24.12
C GLY A 109 1.85 -7.68 22.66
N VAL A 110 2.25 -8.54 21.70
CA VAL A 110 2.09 -8.24 20.27
C VAL A 110 0.61 -8.17 19.90
N GLU A 111 0.27 -7.13 19.16
CA GLU A 111 -1.07 -6.89 18.63
C GLU A 111 -1.11 -7.13 17.11
N GLY A 112 -2.29 -7.46 16.58
CA GLY A 112 -2.49 -7.62 15.13
C GLY A 112 -1.56 -8.70 14.55
N LEU A 113 -1.39 -9.83 15.24
CA LEU A 113 -0.57 -10.93 14.75
C LEU A 113 -1.19 -11.55 13.50
N GLU A 114 -0.47 -11.44 12.39
CA GLU A 114 -0.83 -12.01 11.11
C GLU A 114 0.12 -13.15 10.77
N VAL A 115 -0.43 -14.28 10.36
CA VAL A 115 0.32 -15.45 9.93
C VAL A 115 -0.08 -15.74 8.48
N GLY A 116 0.87 -15.64 7.57
CA GLY A 116 0.63 -15.87 6.16
C GLY A 116 0.50 -17.35 5.81
N SER A 117 0.40 -17.64 4.53
CA SER A 117 0.37 -19.02 4.03
C SER A 117 1.78 -19.60 3.96
N PRO A 118 1.98 -20.87 4.34
CA PRO A 118 3.25 -21.54 4.18
C PRO A 118 3.55 -21.81 2.69
N SER A 119 4.81 -21.72 2.32
CA SER A 119 5.33 -22.14 1.02
C SER A 119 6.43 -23.16 1.20
N THR A 120 6.56 -24.08 0.25
CA THR A 120 7.60 -25.09 0.25
C THR A 120 8.30 -25.15 -1.09
N TRP A 121 9.60 -25.40 -1.09
CA TRP A 121 10.38 -25.68 -2.31
C TRP A 121 11.43 -26.75 -2.05
N ALA A 122 11.70 -27.57 -3.06
CA ALA A 122 12.71 -28.57 -3.01
C ALA A 122 14.10 -27.95 -3.31
N ARG A 123 15.09 -28.23 -2.47
CA ARG A 123 16.48 -27.97 -2.76
C ARG A 123 17.10 -29.28 -3.27
N PRO A 124 17.57 -29.31 -4.53
CA PRO A 124 18.19 -30.52 -5.09
C PRO A 124 19.44 -30.94 -4.30
N ALA A 125 19.81 -32.19 -4.43
CA ALA A 125 21.06 -32.68 -3.89
C ALA A 125 22.25 -32.04 -4.61
N GLU A 126 23.24 -31.62 -3.85
CA GLU A 126 24.54 -31.14 -4.34
C GLU A 126 25.66 -32.05 -3.81
N PRO A 127 26.88 -32.05 -4.38
CA PRO A 127 27.99 -32.80 -3.85
C PRO A 127 28.22 -32.50 -2.36
N GLY A 128 28.08 -33.52 -1.51
CA GLY A 128 28.21 -33.39 -0.05
C GLY A 128 26.97 -32.82 0.68
N ARG A 129 25.85 -32.53 -0.01
CA ARG A 129 24.61 -32.07 0.60
C ARG A 129 23.42 -32.88 0.10
N PRO A 130 22.62 -33.51 0.99
CA PRO A 130 21.42 -34.23 0.59
C PRO A 130 20.35 -33.30 0.05
N ALA A 131 19.43 -33.82 -0.75
CA ALA A 131 18.22 -33.12 -1.14
C ALA A 131 17.37 -32.84 0.11
N LEU A 132 16.85 -31.64 0.22
CA LEU A 132 15.98 -31.21 1.31
C LEU A 132 14.80 -30.41 0.76
N VAL A 133 13.71 -30.41 1.50
CA VAL A 133 12.58 -29.52 1.28
C VAL A 133 12.65 -28.42 2.33
N GLN A 134 12.65 -27.19 1.89
CA GLN A 134 12.59 -26.00 2.74
C GLN A 134 11.14 -25.49 2.77
N ALA A 135 10.64 -25.23 3.96
CA ALA A 135 9.37 -24.58 4.21
C ALA A 135 9.59 -23.20 4.81
N ASN A 136 8.74 -22.25 4.41
CA ASN A 136 8.82 -20.86 4.81
C ASN A 136 7.41 -20.34 5.17
N LEU A 137 7.34 -19.45 6.18
CA LEU A 137 6.09 -18.86 6.67
C LEU A 137 6.33 -17.42 7.12
N PRO A 138 5.73 -16.42 6.47
CA PRO A 138 5.79 -15.05 6.93
C PRO A 138 4.85 -14.83 8.12
N VAL A 139 5.33 -14.06 9.10
CA VAL A 139 4.58 -13.63 10.27
C VAL A 139 4.82 -12.14 10.48
N ALA A 140 3.76 -11.39 10.72
CA ALA A 140 3.82 -9.95 10.98
C ALA A 140 3.00 -9.59 12.21
N GLY A 141 3.27 -8.40 12.76
CA GLY A 141 2.54 -7.88 13.92
C GLY A 141 3.05 -6.52 14.35
N LYS A 142 2.47 -6.00 15.41
CA LYS A 142 2.83 -4.70 15.98
C LYS A 142 3.10 -4.82 17.46
N LEU A 143 4.05 -4.02 17.95
CA LEU A 143 4.42 -4.00 19.37
C LEU A 143 4.72 -2.58 19.83
N ALA A 144 4.67 -2.35 21.13
CA ALA A 144 5.08 -1.10 21.73
C ALA A 144 6.62 -0.94 21.64
N GLY A 145 7.10 0.31 21.47
CA GLY A 145 8.53 0.61 21.34
C GLY A 145 9.43 -0.08 22.36
N PRO A 146 9.14 -0.03 23.69
CA PRO A 146 9.96 -0.66 24.70
C PRO A 146 10.12 -2.18 24.57
N GLN A 147 9.23 -2.86 23.85
CA GLN A 147 9.27 -4.31 23.65
C GLN A 147 10.19 -4.75 22.51
N LEU A 148 10.75 -3.82 21.73
CA LEU A 148 11.61 -4.14 20.58
C LEU A 148 12.82 -4.98 20.98
N GLN A 149 13.50 -4.62 22.08
CA GLN A 149 14.62 -5.39 22.58
C GLN A 149 14.21 -6.82 22.98
N GLY A 150 13.01 -6.97 23.53
CA GLY A 150 12.41 -8.27 23.84
C GLY A 150 12.15 -9.11 22.60
N LEU A 151 11.65 -8.49 21.52
CA LEU A 151 11.44 -9.13 20.21
C LEU A 151 12.77 -9.69 19.68
N ILE A 152 13.82 -8.87 19.63
CA ILE A 152 15.14 -9.26 19.12
C ILE A 152 15.71 -10.42 19.93
N ARG A 153 15.71 -10.33 21.27
CA ARG A 153 16.34 -11.32 22.14
C ARG A 153 15.54 -12.62 22.26
N ARG A 154 14.20 -12.54 22.38
CA ARG A 154 13.36 -13.72 22.67
C ARG A 154 12.86 -14.40 21.42
N VAL A 155 12.52 -13.62 20.38
CA VAL A 155 11.98 -14.16 19.13
C VAL A 155 13.06 -14.34 18.09
N GLY A 156 13.94 -13.36 17.91
CA GLY A 156 15.04 -13.44 16.95
C GLY A 156 16.05 -14.56 17.23
N ALA A 157 16.19 -14.97 18.50
CA ALA A 157 17.05 -16.09 18.88
C ALA A 157 16.42 -17.48 18.65
N LEU A 158 15.13 -17.57 18.31
CA LEU A 158 14.47 -18.85 18.07
C LEU A 158 14.95 -19.50 16.75
N PRO A 159 15.06 -20.83 16.72
CA PRO A 159 15.55 -21.53 15.53
C PRO A 159 14.69 -21.28 14.31
N GLY A 160 15.32 -20.89 13.20
CA GLY A 160 14.66 -20.66 11.91
C GLY A 160 13.85 -19.36 11.84
N VAL A 161 14.03 -18.44 12.79
CA VAL A 161 13.46 -17.10 12.72
C VAL A 161 14.44 -16.16 12.04
N ARG A 162 13.95 -15.43 11.05
CA ARG A 162 14.62 -14.30 10.42
C ARG A 162 13.77 -13.05 10.59
N LEU A 163 14.25 -12.12 11.43
CA LEU A 163 13.62 -10.82 11.58
C LEU A 163 13.98 -9.93 10.39
N ALA A 164 12.96 -9.31 9.78
CA ALA A 164 13.15 -8.23 8.83
C ALA A 164 13.35 -6.89 9.59
N PRO A 165 13.84 -5.84 8.90
CA PRO A 165 13.89 -4.51 9.48
C PRO A 165 12.50 -4.07 9.97
N VAL A 166 12.47 -3.46 11.14
CA VAL A 166 11.22 -2.97 11.74
C VAL A 166 10.83 -1.61 11.18
N SER A 167 9.54 -1.30 11.21
CA SER A 167 8.99 -0.03 10.74
C SER A 167 8.32 0.73 11.89
N PRO A 168 8.76 1.95 12.21
CA PRO A 168 8.11 2.79 13.20
C PRO A 168 6.76 3.31 12.68
N GLU A 169 5.72 3.23 13.51
CA GLU A 169 4.38 3.72 13.19
C GLU A 169 3.95 4.82 14.15
N ALA A 170 3.31 5.84 13.60
CA ALA A 170 2.69 6.91 14.37
C ALA A 170 1.29 6.52 14.84
N ASP A 171 0.80 7.21 15.88
CA ASP A 171 -0.56 7.01 16.36
C ASP A 171 -1.59 7.43 15.28
N PRO A 172 -2.47 6.55 14.84
CA PRO A 172 -3.51 6.88 13.87
C PRO A 172 -4.46 7.98 14.34
N ALA A 173 -4.70 8.12 15.66
CA ALA A 173 -5.58 9.15 16.21
C ALA A 173 -5.13 10.59 15.85
N GLY A 174 -3.84 10.82 15.65
CA GLY A 174 -3.31 12.13 15.23
C GLY A 174 -3.20 12.33 13.72
N ALA A 175 -3.63 11.39 12.90
CA ALA A 175 -3.39 11.41 11.45
C ALA A 175 -4.13 12.57 10.77
N GLU A 176 -5.39 12.80 11.11
CA GLU A 176 -6.20 13.85 10.49
C GLU A 176 -5.70 15.24 10.84
N ALA A 177 -5.39 15.50 12.11
CA ALA A 177 -4.79 16.76 12.53
C ALA A 177 -3.43 17.02 11.87
N SER A 178 -2.62 15.97 11.69
CA SER A 178 -1.36 16.03 10.95
C SER A 178 -1.59 16.40 9.49
N ARG A 179 -2.56 15.76 8.83
CA ARG A 179 -2.92 16.02 7.43
C ARG A 179 -3.39 17.46 7.21
N GLN A 180 -4.26 17.98 8.07
CA GLN A 180 -4.74 19.37 7.99
C GLN A 180 -3.59 20.37 8.15
N ALA A 181 -2.70 20.14 9.10
CA ALA A 181 -1.52 20.98 9.29
C ALA A 181 -0.57 20.93 8.08
N LEU A 182 -0.39 19.77 7.46
CA LEU A 182 0.42 19.60 6.25
C LEU A 182 -0.19 20.29 5.04
N LEU A 183 -1.52 20.22 4.86
CA LEU A 183 -2.22 20.93 3.79
C LEU A 183 -2.00 22.44 3.90
N ALA A 184 -2.18 23.00 5.11
CA ALA A 184 -1.95 24.43 5.35
C ALA A 184 -0.50 24.83 5.09
N ALA A 185 0.46 24.07 5.60
CA ALA A 185 1.88 24.35 5.44
C ALA A 185 2.36 24.23 3.98
N ALA A 186 1.92 23.21 3.26
CA ALA A 186 2.26 23.05 1.84
C ALA A 186 1.65 24.15 0.98
N PHE A 187 0.42 24.61 1.27
CA PHE A 187 -0.15 25.75 0.59
C PHE A 187 0.64 27.05 0.84
N GLN A 188 1.01 27.31 2.09
CA GLN A 188 1.84 28.45 2.44
C GLN A 188 3.22 28.41 1.77
N ASP A 189 3.82 27.23 1.65
CA ASP A 189 5.08 27.04 0.95
C ASP A 189 4.93 27.41 -0.54
N ALA A 190 3.89 26.90 -1.23
CA ALA A 190 3.60 27.26 -2.62
C ALA A 190 3.38 28.77 -2.79
N GLU A 191 2.60 29.38 -1.90
CA GLU A 191 2.35 30.83 -1.93
C GLU A 191 3.64 31.65 -1.72
N THR A 192 4.50 31.22 -0.82
CA THR A 192 5.80 31.87 -0.55
C THR A 192 6.72 31.85 -1.77
N GLN A 193 6.68 30.77 -2.55
CA GLN A 193 7.48 30.66 -3.77
C GLN A 193 7.00 31.59 -4.89
N VAL A 194 5.69 31.77 -5.07
CA VAL A 194 5.15 32.61 -6.15
C VAL A 194 5.10 34.11 -5.80
N ARG A 195 5.07 34.45 -4.53
CA ARG A 195 4.96 35.85 -4.08
C ARG A 195 6.05 36.77 -4.62
N PRO A 196 7.34 36.41 -4.59
CA PRO A 196 8.42 37.23 -5.20
C PRO A 196 8.24 37.39 -6.71
N LEU A 197 7.82 36.30 -7.40
CA LEU A 197 7.59 36.34 -8.85
C LEU A 197 6.44 37.30 -9.20
N ALA A 198 5.35 37.26 -8.44
CA ALA A 198 4.23 38.17 -8.61
C ALA A 198 4.65 39.66 -8.41
N GLN A 199 5.49 39.91 -7.41
CA GLN A 199 6.02 41.26 -7.15
C GLN A 199 6.89 41.77 -8.28
N LEU A 200 7.79 40.92 -8.85
CA LEU A 200 8.64 41.29 -9.99
C LEU A 200 7.85 41.74 -11.22
N ILE A 201 6.66 41.19 -11.43
CA ILE A 201 5.77 41.56 -12.56
C ILE A 201 4.75 42.64 -12.17
N GLY A 202 4.92 43.30 -11.02
CA GLY A 202 4.03 44.37 -10.53
C GLY A 202 2.64 43.89 -10.12
N ARG A 203 2.50 42.62 -9.74
CA ARG A 203 1.25 42.02 -9.25
C ARG A 203 1.38 41.72 -7.77
N THR A 204 0.41 42.17 -6.98
CA THR A 204 0.51 42.06 -5.50
C THR A 204 -0.51 41.07 -4.91
N ARG A 205 -1.59 40.80 -5.66
CA ARG A 205 -2.65 39.91 -5.20
C ARG A 205 -2.57 38.55 -5.92
N LEU A 206 -2.50 37.48 -5.11
CA LEU A 206 -2.54 36.10 -5.58
C LEU A 206 -3.90 35.50 -5.27
N VAL A 207 -4.54 34.94 -6.28
CA VAL A 207 -5.82 34.22 -6.14
C VAL A 207 -5.59 32.76 -6.56
N PRO A 208 -5.75 31.79 -5.65
CA PRO A 208 -5.61 30.40 -6.01
C PRO A 208 -6.77 29.99 -6.94
N LEU A 209 -6.46 29.36 -8.08
CA LEU A 209 -7.43 28.89 -9.07
C LEU A 209 -7.60 27.39 -9.02
N GLN A 210 -6.49 26.67 -8.84
CA GLN A 210 -6.50 25.22 -8.82
C GLN A 210 -5.49 24.72 -7.78
N ILE A 211 -5.90 23.70 -7.05
CA ILE A 211 -5.04 23.01 -6.07
C ILE A 211 -5.12 21.51 -6.40
N GLN A 212 -3.98 20.92 -6.70
CA GLN A 212 -3.85 19.48 -6.88
C GLN A 212 -3.01 18.93 -5.74
N VAL A 213 -3.63 18.16 -4.85
CA VAL A 213 -2.90 17.48 -3.78
C VAL A 213 -2.28 16.22 -4.38
N GLU A 214 -0.97 16.19 -4.41
CA GLU A 214 -0.24 15.00 -4.81
C GLU A 214 -0.29 14.00 -3.66
N GLY A 215 -0.59 12.72 -3.97
CA GLY A 215 -0.71 11.69 -2.96
C GLY A 215 0.56 11.65 -2.10
N GLY A 216 0.39 11.81 -0.80
CA GLY A 216 1.49 11.70 0.15
C GLY A 216 2.11 10.32 0.00
N GLY A 217 3.36 10.26 -0.41
CA GLY A 217 4.13 9.03 -0.44
C GLY A 217 4.13 8.42 0.95
N GLY A 218 3.82 7.12 1.03
CA GLY A 218 3.95 6.36 2.27
C GLY A 218 5.35 6.55 2.87
N PRO A 219 5.55 6.17 4.13
CA PRO A 219 6.82 6.35 4.80
C PRO A 219 7.96 5.75 3.97
N VAL A 220 8.95 6.57 3.64
CA VAL A 220 10.15 6.09 2.95
C VAL A 220 10.90 5.20 3.91
N MET A 221 10.93 3.90 3.64
CA MET A 221 11.76 2.97 4.37
C MET A 221 13.23 3.28 4.07
N MET A 222 13.91 3.96 4.97
CA MET A 222 15.37 4.01 4.94
C MET A 222 15.91 2.64 5.35
N ARG A 223 16.55 1.95 4.42
CA ARG A 223 17.38 0.79 4.73
C ARG A 223 18.57 1.26 5.56
N ALA A 224 18.56 0.95 6.84
CA ALA A 224 19.77 1.09 7.65
C ALA A 224 20.81 0.10 7.15
N ALA A 225 21.97 0.59 6.70
CA ALA A 225 23.12 -0.24 6.38
C ALA A 225 23.64 -0.84 7.71
N MET A 226 23.64 -2.16 7.80
CA MET A 226 24.16 -2.86 8.97
C MET A 226 25.70 -2.84 8.95
N ALA A 227 26.30 -2.14 9.89
CA ALA A 227 27.73 -2.24 10.19
C ALA A 227 27.96 -3.45 11.11
N GLU A 228 28.98 -4.20 10.80
CA GLU A 228 29.38 -5.46 11.43
C GLU A 228 30.19 -5.19 12.73
N ALA A 229 29.48 -4.79 13.79
CA ALA A 229 30.01 -4.75 15.15
C ALA A 229 28.94 -5.27 16.09
N ALA A 230 29.32 -5.93 17.19
CA ALA A 230 28.37 -6.41 18.20
C ALA A 230 27.43 -5.25 18.59
N PRO A 231 26.14 -5.35 18.29
CA PRO A 231 25.27 -4.19 18.38
C PRO A 231 25.11 -3.79 19.85
N PRO A 232 25.27 -2.49 20.15
CA PRO A 232 24.83 -1.96 21.45
C PRO A 232 23.35 -2.27 21.67
N PRO A 233 22.86 -2.26 22.91
CA PRO A 233 21.44 -2.49 23.16
C PRO A 233 20.63 -1.49 22.32
N PHE A 234 19.74 -2.02 21.51
CA PHE A 234 18.97 -1.25 20.55
C PHE A 234 18.00 -0.31 21.29
N ASP A 235 18.17 1.00 21.17
CA ASP A 235 17.29 1.99 21.76
C ASP A 235 16.16 2.37 20.78
N PRO A 236 14.88 2.12 21.11
CA PRO A 236 13.76 2.55 20.28
C PRO A 236 13.72 4.05 20.00
N ALA A 237 14.34 4.88 20.85
CA ALA A 237 14.44 6.32 20.66
C ALA A 237 15.35 6.73 19.48
N GLU A 238 16.27 5.84 19.08
CA GLU A 238 17.17 6.03 17.94
C GLU A 238 16.48 5.71 16.60
N LEU A 239 15.30 5.05 16.62
CA LEU A 239 14.55 4.81 15.41
C LEU A 239 14.13 6.12 14.74
N PRO A 240 14.19 6.19 13.39
CA PRO A 240 13.68 7.34 12.68
C PRO A 240 12.22 7.56 13.02
N LYS A 241 11.87 8.79 13.42
CA LYS A 241 10.47 9.14 13.72
C LYS A 241 9.62 9.01 12.46
N PRO A 242 8.41 8.47 12.58
CA PRO A 242 7.46 8.48 11.48
C PRO A 242 7.28 9.90 10.95
N THR A 243 7.37 10.08 9.64
CA THR A 243 7.29 11.39 9.02
C THR A 243 6.18 11.38 7.99
N ASP A 244 5.14 12.17 8.23
CA ASP A 244 4.11 12.42 7.25
C ASP A 244 4.61 13.49 6.27
N ARG A 245 4.33 13.32 4.98
CA ARG A 245 4.71 14.24 3.90
C ARG A 245 3.51 14.53 3.03
N LEU A 246 3.43 15.75 2.54
CA LEU A 246 2.43 16.16 1.59
C LEU A 246 3.04 17.13 0.60
N ALA A 247 2.71 16.97 -0.67
CA ALA A 247 3.02 17.93 -1.71
C ALA A 247 1.73 18.33 -2.43
N MET A 248 1.71 19.55 -2.96
CA MET A 248 0.62 20.04 -3.79
C MET A 248 1.14 20.94 -4.89
N LEU A 249 0.46 20.89 -6.03
CA LEU A 249 0.63 21.83 -7.12
C LEU A 249 -0.48 22.86 -7.03
N VAL A 250 -0.12 24.14 -6.99
CA VAL A 250 -1.08 25.23 -6.89
C VAL A 250 -0.89 26.20 -8.05
N GLN A 251 -1.98 26.47 -8.75
CA GLN A 251 -2.03 27.50 -9.78
C GLN A 251 -2.68 28.77 -9.22
N PHE A 252 -1.95 29.88 -9.30
CA PHE A 252 -2.38 31.20 -8.82
C PHE A 252 -2.59 32.15 -9.99
N CYS A 253 -3.63 32.95 -9.93
CA CYS A 253 -3.78 34.13 -10.77
C CYS A 253 -3.21 35.35 -10.04
N ALA A 254 -2.11 35.90 -10.53
CA ALA A 254 -1.52 37.14 -10.04
C ALA A 254 -2.23 38.33 -10.70
N VAL A 255 -2.94 39.12 -9.90
CA VAL A 255 -3.70 40.27 -10.40
C VAL A 255 -3.21 41.56 -9.76
N GLN A 256 -3.49 42.68 -10.43
CA GLN A 256 -3.24 44.02 -9.91
C GLN A 256 -4.30 44.39 -8.86
N ASN A 257 -3.92 45.01 -7.77
CA ASN A 257 -4.91 45.66 -6.89
C ASN A 257 -5.59 46.78 -7.70
N ARG A 258 -6.91 46.63 -7.91
CA ARG A 258 -7.71 47.78 -8.36
C ARG A 258 -7.97 48.59 -7.09
N PHE A 259 -7.37 49.76 -7.02
CA PHE A 259 -7.75 50.80 -6.07
C PHE A 259 -9.09 51.38 -6.48
#